data_4d9368fea2c489c5361eaec7590d9cfd
#
_entry.id   4d9368fea2c489c5361eaec7590d9cfd
#
_cell.length_a   1.000
_cell.length_b   1.000
_cell.length_c   1.000
_cell.angle_alpha   90.00
_cell.angle_beta   90.00
_cell.angle_gamma   90.00
#
_symmetry.space_group_name_H-M   'P 1'
#
loop_
_entity.id
_entity.type
_entity.pdbx_description
1 polymer ?
#
loop_
_entity_poly.entity_id
_entity_poly.type
_entity_poly.pdbx_seq_one_letter_code
_entity_poly.pdbx_strand_id
1 'polypeptide(L)'
;RRQNLEGQMDFFSLADGGSGGRKNVKEIPLPDIDEYTPEERMLMEKETTGLYLSGHPMDQYREAVRRLGAPTIGSILGDFAQEGGPTRFADDQRITICGIVTSSKTKTTRNNSLMAYVTVEDDTASIELLCFARVLESCGPYLKENQAVVVKGRLSVRDEKAPQILCDSAYPLSAAGAPAAEGQAAKAPDQVLYLKFPSLDH
;
A
#
# COMPACT_ATOMS: atom_id res chain seq x y z
N ARG A 1 -45.60 -33.22 15.56
CA ARG A 1 -44.85 -34.38 16.12
C ARG A 1 -43.50 -34.40 15.47
N ARG A 2 -42.47 -33.93 16.17
CA ARG A 2 -41.06 -34.13 15.79
C ARG A 2 -40.66 -35.51 16.19
N GLN A 3 -40.33 -36.36 15.25
CA GLN A 3 -39.73 -37.66 15.53
C GLN A 3 -38.23 -37.41 15.79
N ASN A 4 -37.82 -37.58 17.05
CA ASN A 4 -36.42 -37.77 17.37
C ASN A 4 -35.97 -39.08 16.76
N LEU A 5 -35.00 -39.06 15.89
CA LEU A 5 -34.30 -40.26 15.42
C LEU A 5 -33.52 -40.82 16.61
N GLU A 6 -33.93 -41.98 17.05
CA GLU A 6 -33.23 -42.76 18.08
C GLU A 6 -31.79 -43.00 17.63
N GLY A 7 -30.84 -42.40 18.38
CA GLY A 7 -29.40 -42.53 18.13
C GLY A 7 -28.65 -41.25 17.89
N GLN A 8 -29.33 -40.11 17.77
CA GLN A 8 -28.65 -38.82 17.67
C GLN A 8 -28.41 -38.26 19.07
N MET A 9 -27.21 -38.52 19.62
CA MET A 9 -26.78 -37.85 20.85
C MET A 9 -26.49 -36.41 20.53
N ASP A 10 -27.23 -35.50 21.16
CA ASP A 10 -26.97 -34.08 21.12
C ASP A 10 -25.64 -33.80 21.85
N PHE A 11 -24.77 -33.00 21.22
CA PHE A 11 -23.48 -32.65 21.82
C PHE A 11 -23.62 -32.06 23.23
N PHE A 12 -24.72 -31.37 23.51
CA PHE A 12 -25.02 -30.83 24.83
C PHE A 12 -25.47 -31.87 25.84
N SER A 13 -26.10 -32.99 25.41
CA SER A 13 -26.49 -34.06 26.32
C SER A 13 -25.30 -34.89 26.81
N LEU A 14 -24.19 -34.88 26.06
CA LEU A 14 -22.92 -35.47 26.51
C LEU A 14 -22.25 -34.62 27.60
N ALA A 15 -22.49 -33.30 27.61
CA ALA A 15 -21.97 -32.38 28.62
C ALA A 15 -22.78 -32.41 29.92
N ASP A 16 -24.09 -32.79 29.87
CA ASP A 16 -25.02 -32.72 31.01
C ASP A 16 -25.36 -34.10 31.61
N GLY A 17 -24.74 -35.17 31.08
CA GLY A 17 -24.97 -36.58 31.48
C GLY A 17 -24.29 -36.95 32.78
N GLY A 18 -24.94 -36.69 33.92
CA GLY A 18 -24.62 -37.36 35.17
C GLY A 18 -24.39 -36.44 36.35
N SER A 19 -25.43 -36.38 37.17
CA SER A 19 -25.40 -36.03 38.59
C SER A 19 -24.04 -36.26 39.26
N GLY A 20 -23.48 -35.21 39.81
CA GLY A 20 -22.47 -35.28 40.85
C GLY A 20 -21.03 -35.42 40.39
N GLY A 21 -20.43 -34.31 40.10
CA GLY A 21 -18.98 -34.19 39.97
C GLY A 21 -18.62 -33.19 38.92
N ARG A 22 -18.30 -31.97 39.34
CA ARG A 22 -17.45 -31.06 38.53
C ARG A 22 -16.18 -31.87 38.21
N LYS A 23 -16.18 -32.57 37.07
CA LYS A 23 -14.92 -33.04 36.50
C LYS A 23 -14.14 -31.78 36.24
N ASN A 24 -13.03 -31.60 36.98
CA ASN A 24 -12.02 -30.64 36.67
C ASN A 24 -11.68 -30.77 35.18
N VAL A 25 -12.35 -30.01 34.34
CA VAL A 25 -11.83 -29.73 33.00
C VAL A 25 -10.46 -29.12 33.31
N LYS A 26 -9.39 -29.90 33.11
CA LYS A 26 -8.05 -29.34 33.14
C LYS A 26 -8.09 -28.19 32.15
N GLU A 27 -8.19 -26.98 32.67
CA GLU A 27 -7.97 -25.80 31.85
C GLU A 27 -6.60 -26.01 31.21
N ILE A 28 -6.60 -26.21 29.91
CA ILE A 28 -5.37 -26.23 29.14
C ILE A 28 -4.82 -24.84 29.28
N PRO A 29 -3.64 -24.65 29.94
CA PRO A 29 -3.07 -23.31 30.05
C PRO A 29 -2.85 -22.79 28.65
N LEU A 30 -3.55 -21.73 28.30
CA LEU A 30 -3.32 -21.02 27.05
C LEU A 30 -1.94 -20.39 27.15
N PRO A 31 -1.10 -20.50 26.11
CA PRO A 31 0.19 -19.83 26.10
C PRO A 31 -0.05 -18.31 26.20
N ASP A 32 0.77 -17.65 27.02
CA ASP A 32 0.81 -16.20 27.12
C ASP A 32 1.55 -15.68 25.87
N ILE A 33 0.78 -15.37 24.85
CA ILE A 33 1.30 -14.86 23.57
C ILE A 33 0.77 -13.44 23.41
N ASP A 34 1.66 -12.53 23.03
CA ASP A 34 1.29 -11.15 22.73
C ASP A 34 0.24 -11.11 21.60
N GLU A 35 -0.74 -10.23 21.74
CA GLU A 35 -1.73 -9.97 20.69
C GLU A 35 -1.05 -9.38 19.45
N TYR A 36 -1.56 -9.72 18.29
CA TYR A 36 -1.11 -9.10 17.04
C TYR A 36 -1.32 -7.60 17.06
N THR A 37 -0.36 -6.87 16.50
CA THR A 37 -0.54 -5.42 16.29
C THR A 37 -1.73 -5.18 15.34
N PRO A 38 -2.38 -4.01 15.42
CA PRO A 38 -3.47 -3.67 14.50
C PRO A 38 -3.08 -3.80 13.02
N GLU A 39 -1.83 -3.45 12.67
CA GLU A 39 -1.32 -3.56 11.31
C GLU A 39 -1.18 -5.03 10.88
N GLU A 40 -0.61 -5.88 11.70
CA GLU A 40 -0.47 -7.31 11.41
C GLU A 40 -1.84 -7.97 11.24
N ARG A 41 -2.80 -7.63 12.10
CA ARG A 41 -4.16 -8.14 12.02
C ARG A 41 -4.84 -7.73 10.71
N MET A 42 -4.78 -6.44 10.33
CA MET A 42 -5.32 -5.95 9.07
C MET A 42 -4.67 -6.64 7.86
N LEU A 43 -3.37 -6.92 7.92
CA LEU A 43 -2.65 -7.63 6.86
C LEU A 43 -3.15 -9.08 6.72
N MET A 44 -3.31 -9.80 7.84
CA MET A 44 -3.85 -11.15 7.85
C MET A 44 -5.31 -11.20 7.36
N GLU A 45 -6.12 -10.21 7.71
CA GLU A 45 -7.49 -10.06 7.21
C GLU A 45 -7.48 -9.93 5.68
N LYS A 46 -6.65 -9.05 5.14
CA LYS A 46 -6.51 -8.85 3.69
C LYS A 46 -6.03 -10.12 2.99
N GLU A 47 -5.05 -10.81 3.56
CA GLU A 47 -4.51 -12.04 3.00
C GLU A 47 -5.56 -13.18 2.98
N THR A 48 -6.36 -13.30 4.05
CA THR A 48 -7.33 -14.40 4.21
C THR A 48 -8.64 -14.12 3.48
N THR A 49 -9.15 -12.89 3.56
CA THR A 49 -10.49 -12.53 3.07
C THR A 49 -10.47 -11.68 1.80
N GLY A 50 -9.31 -11.13 1.45
CA GLY A 50 -9.14 -10.16 0.37
C GLY A 50 -9.55 -8.73 0.76
N LEU A 51 -10.04 -8.52 1.99
CA LEU A 51 -10.57 -7.24 2.47
C LEU A 51 -9.95 -6.86 3.82
N TYR A 52 -9.88 -5.57 4.09
CA TYR A 52 -9.60 -5.05 5.42
C TYR A 52 -10.91 -4.96 6.21
N LEU A 53 -11.05 -5.69 7.31
CA LEU A 53 -12.29 -5.76 8.11
C LEU A 53 -12.24 -4.86 9.35
N SER A 54 -11.08 -4.80 10.02
CA SER A 54 -10.90 -4.04 11.26
C SER A 54 -10.62 -2.56 11.06
N GLY A 55 -10.34 -2.12 9.84
CA GLY A 55 -9.99 -0.76 9.47
C GLY A 55 -9.12 -0.74 8.21
N HIS A 56 -8.78 0.43 7.71
CA HIS A 56 -7.89 0.54 6.55
C HIS A 56 -6.50 1.02 7.01
N PRO A 57 -5.39 0.43 6.51
CA PRO A 57 -4.04 0.85 6.90
C PRO A 57 -3.75 2.34 6.66
N MET A 58 -4.51 2.99 5.75
CA MET A 58 -4.42 4.43 5.51
C MET A 58 -5.07 5.28 6.61
N ASP A 59 -5.85 4.70 7.54
CA ASP A 59 -6.55 5.46 8.57
C ASP A 59 -5.59 6.23 9.48
N GLN A 60 -4.45 5.65 9.81
CA GLN A 60 -3.40 6.29 10.59
C GLN A 60 -2.73 7.48 9.89
N TYR A 61 -2.85 7.57 8.56
CA TYR A 61 -2.22 8.62 7.75
C TYR A 61 -3.20 9.72 7.31
N ARG A 62 -4.48 9.68 7.72
CA ARG A 62 -5.51 10.63 7.28
C ARG A 62 -5.12 12.09 7.45
N GLU A 63 -4.46 12.44 8.55
CA GLU A 63 -4.00 13.81 8.77
C GLU A 63 -2.88 14.22 7.81
N ALA A 64 -1.93 13.33 7.56
CA ALA A 64 -0.83 13.58 6.61
C ALA A 64 -1.38 13.76 5.19
N VAL A 65 -2.31 12.91 4.76
CA VAL A 65 -2.98 13.01 3.45
C VAL A 65 -3.74 14.33 3.34
N ARG A 66 -4.47 14.72 4.38
CA ARG A 66 -5.21 16.01 4.41
C ARG A 66 -4.28 17.22 4.30
N ARG A 67 -3.12 17.21 4.99
CA ARG A 67 -2.12 18.28 4.90
C ARG A 67 -1.52 18.39 3.50
N LEU A 68 -1.34 17.28 2.82
CA LEU A 68 -0.84 17.25 1.44
C LEU A 68 -1.87 17.72 0.41
N GLY A 69 -3.15 17.78 0.80
CA GLY A 69 -4.24 18.11 -0.12
C GLY A 69 -4.39 17.11 -1.28
N ALA A 70 -3.93 15.86 -1.06
CA ALA A 70 -3.98 14.83 -2.08
C ALA A 70 -5.44 14.41 -2.32
N PRO A 71 -5.89 14.35 -3.59
CA PRO A 71 -7.18 13.80 -3.94
C PRO A 71 -7.20 12.30 -3.67
N THR A 72 -8.38 11.75 -3.40
CA THR A 72 -8.56 10.30 -3.28
C THR A 72 -8.50 9.64 -4.67
N ILE A 73 -8.03 8.41 -4.72
CA ILE A 73 -7.94 7.65 -5.97
C ILE A 73 -9.33 7.48 -6.58
N GLY A 74 -10.34 7.20 -5.74
CA GLY A 74 -11.73 7.08 -6.20
C GLY A 74 -12.27 8.36 -6.83
N SER A 75 -11.86 9.55 -6.34
CA SER A 75 -12.27 10.82 -6.94
C SER A 75 -11.67 11.03 -8.34
N ILE A 76 -10.46 10.55 -8.56
CA ILE A 76 -9.79 10.60 -9.86
C ILE A 76 -10.50 9.66 -10.83
N LEU A 77 -10.63 8.38 -10.45
CA LEU A 77 -11.26 7.37 -11.30
C LEU A 77 -12.72 7.70 -11.61
N GLY A 78 -13.46 8.20 -10.61
CA GLY A 78 -14.85 8.62 -10.76
C GLY A 78 -15.04 9.78 -11.73
N ASP A 79 -14.10 10.72 -11.79
CA ASP A 79 -14.15 11.84 -12.74
C ASP A 79 -13.99 11.35 -14.19
N PHE A 80 -13.09 10.40 -14.42
CA PHE A 80 -12.90 9.81 -15.75
C PHE A 80 -14.01 8.82 -16.15
N ALA A 81 -14.79 8.32 -15.22
CA ALA A 81 -15.92 7.41 -15.49
C ALA A 81 -17.22 8.14 -15.81
N GLN A 82 -17.26 9.47 -15.75
CA GLN A 82 -18.48 10.25 -16.03
C GLN A 82 -18.87 10.23 -17.51
N GLU A 83 -20.18 10.14 -17.76
CA GLU A 83 -20.75 10.29 -19.10
C GLU A 83 -20.55 11.73 -19.60
N GLY A 84 -19.58 12.06 -20.28
CA GLY A 84 -19.25 13.42 -20.75
C GLY A 84 -17.79 13.78 -20.56
N GLY A 85 -17.05 12.87 -19.98
CA GLY A 85 -15.62 12.98 -19.75
C GLY A 85 -15.26 13.71 -18.45
N PRO A 86 -13.97 13.74 -18.14
CA PRO A 86 -13.48 14.31 -16.90
C PRO A 86 -13.66 15.82 -16.85
N THR A 87 -14.03 16.33 -15.68
CA THR A 87 -14.26 17.77 -15.43
C THR A 87 -13.23 18.38 -14.49
N ARG A 88 -12.59 17.58 -13.64
CA ARG A 88 -11.64 18.03 -12.61
C ARG A 88 -10.20 17.65 -12.92
N PHE A 89 -10.01 16.54 -13.60
CA PHE A 89 -8.70 15.99 -13.93
C PHE A 89 -8.52 15.88 -15.43
N ALA A 90 -7.29 16.01 -15.91
CA ALA A 90 -6.95 15.95 -17.33
C ALA A 90 -5.79 14.99 -17.58
N ASP A 91 -5.69 14.51 -18.82
CA ASP A 91 -4.51 13.78 -19.26
C ASP A 91 -3.25 14.65 -19.14
N ASP A 92 -2.12 14.04 -18.80
CA ASP A 92 -0.81 14.68 -18.51
C ASP A 92 -0.83 15.67 -17.32
N GLN A 93 -1.92 15.77 -16.57
CA GLN A 93 -1.99 16.60 -15.38
C GLN A 93 -1.08 16.07 -14.29
N ARG A 94 -0.28 16.95 -13.68
CA ARG A 94 0.51 16.62 -12.50
C ARG A 94 -0.38 16.43 -11.28
N ILE A 95 -0.16 15.32 -10.58
CA ILE A 95 -0.97 14.93 -9.43
C ILE A 95 -0.09 14.36 -8.33
N THR A 96 -0.56 14.51 -7.11
CA THR A 96 0.02 13.85 -5.94
C THR A 96 -1.06 12.98 -5.32
N ILE A 97 -0.77 11.71 -5.14
CA ILE A 97 -1.66 10.77 -4.45
C ILE A 97 -0.95 10.15 -3.25
N CYS A 98 -1.72 9.62 -2.34
CA CYS A 98 -1.25 8.85 -1.20
C CYS A 98 -1.97 7.51 -1.18
N GLY A 99 -1.26 6.47 -0.80
CA GLY A 99 -1.86 5.14 -0.69
C GLY A 99 -0.86 4.09 -0.25
N ILE A 100 -1.31 2.85 -0.20
CA ILE A 100 -0.50 1.68 0.14
C ILE A 100 -0.20 0.90 -1.13
N VAL A 101 1.04 0.48 -1.28
CA VAL A 101 1.44 -0.40 -2.38
C VAL A 101 0.88 -1.80 -2.12
N THR A 102 0.01 -2.27 -3.01
CA THR A 102 -0.59 -3.62 -2.93
C THR A 102 0.09 -4.62 -3.85
N SER A 103 0.72 -4.15 -4.92
CA SER A 103 1.46 -5.01 -5.86
C SER A 103 2.57 -4.24 -6.54
N SER A 104 3.70 -4.90 -6.76
CA SER A 104 4.84 -4.32 -7.48
C SER A 104 5.42 -5.37 -8.44
N LYS A 105 5.22 -5.18 -9.74
CA LYS A 105 5.63 -6.12 -10.80
C LYS A 105 6.61 -5.45 -11.74
N THR A 106 7.84 -5.92 -11.73
CA THR A 106 8.90 -5.41 -12.61
C THR A 106 8.87 -6.14 -13.94
N LYS A 107 9.05 -5.40 -15.03
CA LYS A 107 9.19 -5.91 -16.39
C LYS A 107 10.37 -5.25 -17.10
N THR A 108 11.00 -6.00 -17.98
CA THR A 108 12.01 -5.45 -18.90
C THR A 108 11.32 -5.02 -20.20
N THR A 109 11.56 -3.79 -20.63
CA THR A 109 11.05 -3.26 -21.89
C THR A 109 11.84 -3.83 -23.09
N ARG A 110 11.31 -3.63 -24.31
CA ARG A 110 12.01 -4.04 -25.55
C ARG A 110 13.41 -3.44 -25.69
N ASN A 111 13.64 -2.29 -25.08
CA ASN A 111 14.94 -1.59 -25.11
C ASN A 111 15.84 -2.00 -23.93
N ASN A 112 15.59 -3.15 -23.32
CA ASN A 112 16.32 -3.68 -22.16
C ASN A 112 16.36 -2.72 -20.95
N SER A 113 15.40 -1.80 -20.84
CA SER A 113 15.23 -0.91 -19.69
C SER A 113 14.24 -1.51 -18.71
N LEU A 114 14.50 -1.37 -17.42
CA LEU A 114 13.60 -1.80 -16.36
C LEU A 114 12.41 -0.84 -16.24
N MET A 115 11.23 -1.39 -16.06
CA MET A 115 10.04 -0.65 -15.65
C MET A 115 9.24 -1.48 -14.65
N ALA A 116 8.45 -0.83 -13.81
CA ALA A 116 7.53 -1.53 -12.91
C ALA A 116 6.10 -1.01 -13.06
N TYR A 117 5.18 -1.93 -12.91
CA TYR A 117 3.77 -1.67 -12.68
C TYR A 117 3.53 -1.83 -11.20
N VAL A 118 3.15 -0.75 -10.54
CA VAL A 118 2.92 -0.72 -9.10
C VAL A 118 1.47 -0.33 -8.86
N THR A 119 0.73 -1.16 -8.15
CA THR A 119 -0.64 -0.83 -7.76
C THR A 119 -0.63 -0.18 -6.40
N VAL A 120 -1.26 0.98 -6.31
CA VAL A 120 -1.45 1.74 -5.07
C VAL A 120 -2.94 1.83 -4.77
N GLU A 121 -3.31 1.59 -3.53
CA GLU A 121 -4.69 1.57 -3.03
C GLU A 121 -4.84 2.57 -1.89
N ASP A 122 -5.94 3.30 -1.87
CA ASP A 122 -6.41 4.07 -0.73
C ASP A 122 -7.72 3.47 -0.19
N ASP A 123 -8.39 4.14 0.73
CA ASP A 123 -9.68 3.73 1.29
C ASP A 123 -10.85 3.79 0.28
N THR A 124 -10.64 4.31 -0.91
CA THR A 124 -11.68 4.52 -1.92
C THR A 124 -11.51 3.68 -3.18
N ALA A 125 -10.30 3.46 -3.65
CA ALA A 125 -10.02 2.72 -4.89
C ALA A 125 -8.53 2.36 -5.02
N SER A 126 -8.17 1.68 -6.12
CA SER A 126 -6.79 1.39 -6.50
C SER A 126 -6.47 1.96 -7.88
N ILE A 127 -5.21 2.36 -8.09
CA ILE A 127 -4.69 2.87 -9.35
C ILE A 127 -3.32 2.27 -9.68
N GLU A 128 -3.06 2.09 -10.96
CA GLU A 128 -1.78 1.58 -11.42
C GLU A 128 -0.78 2.71 -11.71
N LEU A 129 0.43 2.56 -11.20
CA LEU A 129 1.56 3.45 -11.47
C LEU A 129 2.48 2.81 -12.49
N LEU A 130 2.98 3.59 -13.42
CA LEU A 130 4.05 3.23 -14.34
C LEU A 130 5.35 3.88 -13.85
N CYS A 131 6.27 3.04 -13.37
CA CYS A 131 7.57 3.49 -12.87
C CYS A 131 8.66 3.07 -13.84
N PHE A 132 9.34 4.05 -14.45
CA PHE A 132 10.45 3.79 -15.35
C PHE A 132 11.78 3.63 -14.59
N ALA A 133 12.81 3.13 -15.25
CA ALA A 133 14.10 2.77 -14.67
C ALA A 133 14.66 3.85 -13.74
N ARG A 134 14.67 5.11 -14.18
CA ARG A 134 15.17 6.24 -13.39
C ARG A 134 14.44 6.41 -12.05
N VAL A 135 13.12 6.21 -12.05
CA VAL A 135 12.29 6.28 -10.83
C VAL A 135 12.55 5.08 -9.94
N LEU A 136 12.71 3.89 -10.54
CA LEU A 136 13.00 2.67 -9.78
C LEU A 136 14.35 2.71 -9.09
N GLU A 137 15.36 3.33 -9.70
CA GLU A 137 16.68 3.53 -9.10
C GLU A 137 16.60 4.41 -7.83
N SER A 138 15.79 5.46 -7.85
CA SER A 138 15.67 6.42 -6.75
C SER A 138 14.60 6.04 -5.72
N CYS A 139 13.46 5.55 -6.18
CA CYS A 139 12.28 5.34 -5.34
C CYS A 139 11.92 3.86 -5.14
N GLY A 140 12.60 2.92 -5.82
CA GLY A 140 12.32 1.48 -5.75
C GLY A 140 12.24 0.92 -4.33
N PRO A 141 13.10 1.32 -3.40
CA PRO A 141 13.01 0.87 -2.01
C PRO A 141 11.68 1.17 -1.32
N TYR A 142 10.98 2.22 -1.74
CA TYR A 142 9.68 2.65 -1.19
C TYR A 142 8.47 2.03 -1.90
N LEU A 143 8.67 1.48 -3.10
CA LEU A 143 7.61 0.89 -3.92
C LEU A 143 7.47 -0.62 -3.67
N LYS A 144 7.59 -1.04 -2.43
CA LYS A 144 7.40 -2.42 -1.97
C LYS A 144 5.99 -2.61 -1.44
N GLU A 145 5.49 -3.83 -1.53
CA GLU A 145 4.17 -4.21 -1.00
C GLU A 145 4.02 -3.85 0.48
N ASN A 146 2.83 -3.45 0.87
CA ASN A 146 2.44 -3.03 2.21
C ASN A 146 3.11 -1.73 2.71
N GLN A 147 3.73 -0.94 1.84
CA GLN A 147 4.29 0.36 2.21
C GLN A 147 3.33 1.50 1.88
N ALA A 148 3.12 2.40 2.86
CA ALA A 148 2.39 3.64 2.65
C ALA A 148 3.29 4.67 1.99
N VAL A 149 2.87 5.19 0.84
CA VAL A 149 3.66 6.08 -0.01
C VAL A 149 2.90 7.32 -0.43
N VAL A 150 3.64 8.39 -0.63
CA VAL A 150 3.22 9.56 -1.41
C VAL A 150 3.83 9.43 -2.78
N VAL A 151 3.00 9.50 -3.80
CA VAL A 151 3.41 9.41 -5.21
C VAL A 151 3.14 10.74 -5.89
N LYS A 152 4.14 11.28 -6.55
CA LYS A 152 4.01 12.42 -7.45
C LYS A 152 4.23 11.94 -8.88
N GLY A 153 3.35 12.34 -9.76
CA GLY A 153 3.42 11.91 -11.15
C GLY A 153 2.45 12.67 -12.02
N ARG A 154 2.20 12.11 -13.20
CA ARG A 154 1.26 12.66 -14.18
C ARG A 154 0.23 11.61 -14.54
N LEU A 155 -1.02 12.05 -14.65
CA LEU A 155 -2.09 11.21 -15.16
C LEU A 155 -1.80 10.80 -16.61
N SER A 156 -2.07 9.57 -16.94
CA SER A 156 -1.97 9.05 -18.30
C SER A 156 -3.25 8.31 -18.62
N VAL A 157 -4.01 8.88 -19.52
CA VAL A 157 -5.28 8.34 -19.98
C VAL A 157 -5.09 7.89 -21.41
N ARG A 158 -5.18 6.59 -21.64
CA ARG A 158 -5.16 6.02 -22.99
C ARG A 158 -6.53 5.52 -23.34
N ASP A 159 -6.90 5.66 -24.60
CA ASP A 159 -8.18 5.21 -25.10
C ASP A 159 -8.54 3.81 -24.60
N GLU A 160 -9.74 3.66 -24.04
CA GLU A 160 -10.34 2.42 -23.54
C GLU A 160 -9.65 1.78 -22.30
N LYS A 161 -8.72 2.46 -21.64
CA LYS A 161 -8.08 1.96 -20.41
C LYS A 161 -8.36 2.85 -19.22
N ALA A 162 -8.38 2.22 -18.05
CA ALA A 162 -8.44 2.97 -16.81
C ALA A 162 -7.25 3.95 -16.71
N PRO A 163 -7.44 5.13 -16.11
CA PRO A 163 -6.37 6.09 -15.86
C PRO A 163 -5.22 5.45 -15.08
N GLN A 164 -4.00 5.74 -15.49
CA GLN A 164 -2.76 5.32 -14.85
C GLN A 164 -1.96 6.55 -14.45
N ILE A 165 -1.00 6.41 -13.56
CA ILE A 165 -0.09 7.49 -13.20
C ILE A 165 1.32 7.17 -13.66
N LEU A 166 1.90 8.04 -14.47
CA LEU A 166 3.33 8.03 -14.77
C LEU A 166 4.06 8.59 -13.53
N CYS A 167 4.73 7.71 -12.78
CA CYS A 167 5.41 8.10 -11.55
C CYS A 167 6.65 8.91 -11.87
N ASP A 168 6.75 10.11 -11.29
CA ASP A 168 7.94 10.95 -11.35
C ASP A 168 8.80 10.76 -10.08
N SER A 169 8.16 10.61 -8.91
CA SER A 169 8.82 10.34 -7.64
C SER A 169 7.87 9.71 -6.61
N ALA A 170 8.42 8.95 -5.69
CA ALA A 170 7.71 8.39 -4.56
C ALA A 170 8.55 8.46 -3.28
N TYR A 171 7.91 8.64 -2.14
CA TYR A 171 8.55 8.65 -0.83
C TYR A 171 7.59 8.11 0.24
N PRO A 172 8.11 7.63 1.39
CA PRO A 172 7.26 7.09 2.44
C PRO A 172 6.29 8.14 2.99
N LEU A 173 5.04 7.76 3.19
CA LEU A 173 4.03 8.65 3.77
C LEU A 173 4.35 9.00 5.24
N SER A 174 5.06 8.14 5.96
CA SER A 174 5.58 8.42 7.29
C SER A 174 6.53 9.63 7.33
N ALA A 175 7.29 9.84 6.26
CA ALA A 175 8.17 11.01 6.12
C ALA A 175 7.39 12.32 5.85
N ALA A 176 6.18 12.22 5.30
CA ALA A 176 5.33 13.39 5.03
C ALA A 176 4.71 13.99 6.31
N GLY A 177 4.73 13.25 7.43
CA GLY A 177 4.31 13.74 8.74
C GLY A 177 5.38 14.49 9.54
N ALA A 178 6.65 14.37 9.15
CA ALA A 178 7.70 15.18 9.72
C ALA A 178 7.61 16.62 9.15
N PRO A 179 7.82 17.68 9.98
CA PRO A 179 7.93 19.03 9.44
C PRO A 179 8.99 19.00 8.36
N ALA A 180 8.66 19.50 7.18
CA ALA A 180 9.55 19.53 6.04
C ALA A 180 10.92 20.06 6.47
N ALA A 181 11.90 19.19 6.56
CA ALA A 181 13.28 19.59 6.47
C ALA A 181 13.43 20.09 5.03
N GLU A 182 13.26 21.38 4.84
CA GLU A 182 13.60 22.07 3.61
C GLU A 182 15.03 21.69 3.25
N GLY A 183 15.20 21.08 2.09
CA GLY A 183 16.47 21.00 1.41
C GLY A 183 17.48 19.98 1.95
N GLN A 184 17.21 18.71 1.77
CA GLN A 184 18.29 17.82 1.38
C GLN A 184 18.11 17.50 -0.11
N ALA A 185 18.53 18.46 -0.93
CA ALA A 185 19.04 18.15 -2.25
C ALA A 185 20.00 16.97 -2.06
N ALA A 186 19.76 15.89 -2.78
CA ALA A 186 20.67 14.76 -2.84
C ALA A 186 22.08 15.36 -3.03
N LYS A 187 22.95 15.12 -2.05
CA LYS A 187 24.34 15.51 -2.12
C LYS A 187 24.89 14.84 -3.37
N ALA A 188 25.13 15.65 -4.38
CA ALA A 188 25.78 15.17 -5.60
C ALA A 188 27.07 14.47 -5.15
N PRO A 189 27.45 13.34 -5.75
CA PRO A 189 28.70 12.68 -5.42
C PRO A 189 29.80 13.71 -5.61
N ASP A 190 30.69 13.79 -4.60
CA ASP A 190 31.83 14.70 -4.61
C ASP A 190 32.54 14.62 -5.96
N GLN A 191 32.37 15.64 -6.79
CA GLN A 191 33.13 15.78 -8.00
C GLN A 191 34.54 16.16 -7.60
N VAL A 192 35.43 15.18 -7.57
CA VAL A 192 36.85 15.42 -7.40
C VAL A 192 37.40 16.03 -8.67
N LEU A 193 37.65 17.33 -8.62
CA LEU A 193 38.29 18.06 -9.72
C LEU A 193 39.79 17.75 -9.71
N TYR A 194 40.25 16.95 -10.65
CA TYR A 194 41.67 16.72 -10.86
C TYR A 194 42.27 17.87 -11.67
N LEU A 195 42.96 18.80 -10.99
CA LEU A 195 43.76 19.84 -11.64
C LEU A 195 45.14 19.24 -11.97
N LYS A 196 45.40 19.04 -13.27
CA LYS A 196 46.71 18.62 -13.78
C LYS A 196 47.54 19.86 -14.04
N PHE A 197 48.54 20.14 -13.19
CA PHE A 197 49.50 21.19 -13.42
C PHE A 197 50.58 20.69 -14.39
N PRO A 198 50.97 21.44 -15.42
CA PRO A 198 52.14 21.10 -16.24
C PRO A 198 53.40 21.24 -15.41
N SER A 199 54.27 20.23 -15.42
CA SER A 199 55.59 20.28 -14.82
C SER A 199 56.40 21.38 -15.48
N LEU A 200 56.97 22.29 -14.69
CA LEU A 200 58.00 23.20 -15.11
C LEU A 200 59.32 22.39 -15.11
N ASP A 201 59.75 22.01 -16.32
CA ASP A 201 61.11 21.55 -16.52
C ASP A 201 62.05 22.74 -16.47
N HIS A 202 63.04 22.62 -15.59
CA HIS A 202 64.28 23.39 -15.60
C HIS A 202 65.43 22.49 -16.02
#